data_2b6528ad764365b742e3b074e9938393
#
_entry.id   2b6528ad764365b742e3b074e9938393
#
_cell.length_a   1.000
_cell.length_b   1.000
_cell.length_c   1.000
_cell.angle_alpha   90.00
_cell.angle_beta   90.00
_cell.angle_gamma   90.00
#
_symmetry.space_group_name_H-M   'P 1'
#
loop_
_entity.id
_entity.type
_entity.pdbx_description
1 polymer ?
#
loop_
_entity_poly.entity_id
_entity_poly.type
_entity_poly.pdbx_seq_one_letter_code
_entity_poly.pdbx_strand_id
1 'polypeptide(L)'
;MAEKQKAVVENGVQKIRITAEKGYSPKEFQLQKGIPAEITFHRVNPSGCYKEILFEDQGILEPLEVGVDKVISFTPTETGDFEFSCGMKMQKGSYTVVEKRRRVLSLRGRFWITSIFTLPLLILMIGMVAGFVSHTVSHWGTFLATTPIMLVAGVPFIKSAWASFKKHH
;
A
#
# COMPACT_ATOMS: atom_id res chain seq x y z
N MET A 1 12.80 -11.11 17.70
CA MET A 1 12.12 -10.03 16.93
C MET A 1 10.67 -10.44 16.83
N ALA A 2 9.75 -9.71 17.45
CA ALA A 2 8.33 -10.02 17.32
C ALA A 2 7.91 -9.72 15.87
N GLU A 3 7.39 -10.73 15.20
CA GLU A 3 6.92 -10.59 13.82
C GLU A 3 5.66 -9.72 13.82
N LYS A 4 5.74 -8.52 13.24
CA LYS A 4 4.57 -7.64 13.08
C LYS A 4 3.57 -8.32 12.17
N GLN A 5 2.43 -8.73 12.71
CA GLN A 5 1.38 -9.34 11.92
C GLN A 5 0.71 -8.29 11.04
N LYS A 6 0.60 -8.58 9.73
CA LYS A 6 -0.10 -7.71 8.79
C LYS A 6 -1.59 -8.02 8.80
N ALA A 7 -2.42 -6.98 8.84
CA ALA A 7 -3.85 -7.14 8.65
C ALA A 7 -4.12 -7.68 7.22
N VAL A 8 -5.05 -8.62 7.12
CA VAL A 8 -5.48 -9.18 5.82
C VAL A 8 -6.47 -8.21 5.20
N VAL A 9 -6.28 -7.88 3.92
CA VAL A 9 -7.22 -7.01 3.19
C VAL A 9 -8.20 -7.88 2.42
N GLU A 10 -9.46 -7.85 2.85
CA GLU A 10 -10.57 -8.55 2.20
C GLU A 10 -11.65 -7.55 1.83
N ASN A 11 -12.13 -7.58 0.59
CA ASN A 11 -13.19 -6.70 0.08
C ASN A 11 -12.95 -5.19 0.34
N GLY A 12 -11.67 -4.77 0.36
CA GLY A 12 -11.33 -3.37 0.64
C GLY A 12 -11.30 -2.99 2.12
N VAL A 13 -11.47 -3.93 3.02
CA VAL A 13 -11.39 -3.75 4.48
C VAL A 13 -10.21 -4.56 5.03
N GLN A 14 -9.47 -3.99 5.95
CA GLN A 14 -8.37 -4.66 6.64
C GLN A 14 -8.91 -5.37 7.85
N LYS A 15 -8.73 -6.69 7.93
CA LYS A 15 -9.21 -7.49 9.06
C LYS A 15 -8.05 -8.04 9.86
N ILE A 16 -8.16 -7.94 11.17
CA ILE A 16 -7.22 -8.57 12.11
C ILE A 16 -7.97 -9.01 13.35
N ARG A 17 -7.58 -10.18 13.91
CA ARG A 17 -8.11 -10.69 15.16
C ARG A 17 -7.05 -10.63 16.25
N ILE A 18 -7.42 -10.10 17.41
CA ILE A 18 -6.56 -9.95 18.58
C ILE A 18 -7.20 -10.70 19.75
N THR A 19 -6.46 -11.60 20.33
CA THR A 19 -6.89 -12.34 21.54
C THR A 19 -6.29 -11.70 22.77
N ALA A 20 -7.10 -11.45 23.80
CA ALA A 20 -6.71 -10.91 25.09
C ALA A 20 -6.77 -12.02 26.15
N GLU A 21 -5.63 -12.67 26.41
CA GLU A 21 -5.49 -13.75 27.40
C GLU A 21 -4.43 -13.39 28.46
N LYS A 22 -3.16 -13.50 28.13
CA LYS A 22 -2.00 -13.11 28.99
C LYS A 22 -1.30 -11.87 28.46
N GLY A 23 -1.99 -11.05 27.70
CA GLY A 23 -1.56 -9.92 26.89
C GLY A 23 -2.39 -9.89 25.63
N TYR A 24 -2.04 -8.98 24.74
CA TYR A 24 -2.63 -8.94 23.39
C TYR A 24 -1.84 -9.82 22.45
N SER A 25 -2.50 -10.69 21.70
CA SER A 25 -1.88 -11.53 20.66
C SER A 25 -2.66 -11.39 19.34
N PRO A 26 -2.06 -10.83 18.28
CA PRO A 26 -0.72 -10.23 18.22
C PRO A 26 -0.62 -8.94 19.03
N LYS A 27 0.55 -8.69 19.63
CA LYS A 27 0.85 -7.45 20.37
C LYS A 27 1.13 -6.28 19.43
N GLU A 28 1.68 -6.59 18.25
CA GLU A 28 2.05 -5.61 17.24
C GLU A 28 1.45 -6.01 15.90
N PHE A 29 0.80 -5.06 15.22
CA PHE A 29 0.26 -5.29 13.89
C PHE A 29 0.40 -4.09 12.97
N GLN A 30 0.17 -4.31 11.68
CA GLN A 30 0.35 -3.29 10.65
C GLN A 30 -0.95 -3.05 9.87
N LEU A 31 -1.33 -1.78 9.77
CA LEU A 31 -2.46 -1.31 8.99
C LEU A 31 -1.98 -0.46 7.80
N GLN A 32 -2.84 -0.23 6.83
CA GLN A 32 -2.60 0.65 5.69
C GLN A 32 -3.48 1.89 5.80
N LYS A 33 -2.90 3.06 5.57
CA LYS A 33 -3.59 4.35 5.56
C LYS A 33 -4.71 4.39 4.52
N GLY A 34 -5.85 4.95 4.91
CA GLY A 34 -6.99 5.19 4.02
C GLY A 34 -7.77 3.94 3.62
N ILE A 35 -7.52 2.80 4.26
CA ILE A 35 -8.31 1.58 4.12
C ILE A 35 -9.04 1.34 5.44
N PRO A 36 -10.37 1.17 5.46
CA PRO A 36 -11.10 0.82 6.67
C PRO A 36 -10.51 -0.42 7.33
N ALA A 37 -10.36 -0.40 8.64
CA ALA A 37 -9.85 -1.51 9.43
C ALA A 37 -10.93 -2.01 10.37
N GLU A 38 -11.11 -3.32 10.41
CA GLU A 38 -11.96 -4.05 11.35
C GLU A 38 -11.05 -4.91 12.25
N ILE A 39 -10.97 -4.53 13.51
CA ILE A 39 -10.16 -5.22 14.51
C ILE A 39 -11.10 -5.99 15.42
N THR A 40 -11.04 -7.32 15.35
CA THR A 40 -11.84 -8.21 16.21
C THR A 40 -11.07 -8.53 17.46
N PHE A 41 -11.57 -8.09 18.61
CA PHE A 41 -11.04 -8.44 19.91
C PHE A 41 -11.81 -9.62 20.50
N HIS A 42 -11.08 -10.65 20.91
CA HIS A 42 -11.61 -11.80 21.63
C HIS A 42 -11.00 -11.85 23.03
N ARG A 43 -11.82 -11.53 24.04
CA ARG A 43 -11.37 -11.56 25.42
C ARG A 43 -11.58 -12.95 26.01
N VAL A 44 -10.49 -13.61 26.40
CA VAL A 44 -10.48 -14.91 27.07
C VAL A 44 -10.35 -14.75 28.59
N ASN A 45 -9.50 -13.81 29.01
CA ASN A 45 -9.18 -13.60 30.40
C ASN A 45 -10.28 -12.82 31.16
N PRO A 46 -10.87 -13.35 32.23
CA PRO A 46 -11.87 -12.65 33.06
C PRO A 46 -11.30 -11.49 33.89
N SER A 47 -10.00 -11.30 33.92
CA SER A 47 -9.34 -10.25 34.70
C SER A 47 -9.90 -8.85 34.31
N GLY A 48 -10.10 -8.00 35.32
CA GLY A 48 -10.63 -6.65 35.14
C GLY A 48 -9.80 -5.74 34.25
N CYS A 49 -8.52 -6.08 34.06
CA CYS A 49 -7.63 -5.31 33.19
C CYS A 49 -8.08 -5.28 31.73
N TYR A 50 -8.74 -6.31 31.23
CA TYR A 50 -9.17 -6.41 29.83
C TYR A 50 -10.65 -6.06 29.61
N LYS A 51 -11.28 -5.37 30.57
CA LYS A 51 -12.69 -4.99 30.45
C LYS A 51 -12.97 -3.98 29.34
N GLU A 52 -11.98 -3.14 29.03
CA GLU A 52 -12.10 -2.05 28.07
C GLU A 52 -10.85 -1.99 27.21
N ILE A 53 -11.02 -1.58 25.98
CA ILE A 53 -9.93 -1.28 25.04
C ILE A 53 -9.97 0.19 24.66
N LEU A 54 -8.83 0.85 24.73
CA LEU A 54 -8.65 2.26 24.44
C LEU A 54 -7.68 2.46 23.28
N PHE A 55 -8.16 3.14 22.24
CA PHE A 55 -7.35 3.70 21.17
C PHE A 55 -7.29 5.22 21.35
N GLU A 56 -6.23 5.73 21.96
CA GLU A 56 -6.11 7.14 22.32
C GLU A 56 -6.13 8.05 21.08
N ASP A 57 -5.46 7.65 20.02
CA ASP A 57 -5.37 8.39 18.76
C ASP A 57 -6.69 8.49 18.00
N GLN A 58 -7.57 7.49 18.15
CA GLN A 58 -8.91 7.48 17.54
C GLN A 58 -10.02 7.96 18.50
N GLY A 59 -9.71 8.15 19.77
CA GLY A 59 -10.69 8.50 20.79
C GLY A 59 -11.74 7.39 21.03
N ILE A 60 -11.39 6.14 20.77
CA ILE A 60 -12.28 4.99 20.90
C ILE A 60 -12.02 4.30 22.24
N LEU A 61 -13.05 4.21 23.06
CA LEU A 61 -13.08 3.41 24.30
C LEU A 61 -14.27 2.44 24.22
N GLU A 62 -13.99 1.15 24.14
CA GLU A 62 -15.02 0.13 23.98
C GLU A 62 -14.91 -0.98 25.02
N PRO A 63 -16.03 -1.42 25.60
CA PRO A 63 -16.04 -2.53 26.55
C PRO A 63 -15.84 -3.86 25.82
N LEU A 64 -15.09 -4.76 26.45
CA LEU A 64 -14.87 -6.12 26.00
C LEU A 64 -15.49 -7.13 26.97
N GLU A 65 -16.43 -7.92 26.49
CA GLU A 65 -17.04 -9.01 27.25
C GLU A 65 -16.22 -10.29 27.10
N VAL A 66 -16.23 -11.12 28.16
CA VAL A 66 -15.50 -12.40 28.14
C VAL A 66 -16.19 -13.38 27.21
N GLY A 67 -15.43 -13.98 26.32
CA GLY A 67 -15.91 -14.99 25.37
C GLY A 67 -16.71 -14.42 24.19
N VAL A 68 -16.84 -13.10 24.08
CA VAL A 68 -17.55 -12.44 22.99
C VAL A 68 -16.56 -11.72 22.06
N ASP A 69 -16.74 -11.90 20.76
CA ASP A 69 -15.97 -11.17 19.75
C ASP A 69 -16.50 -9.74 19.62
N LYS A 70 -15.69 -8.75 19.90
CA LYS A 70 -16.02 -7.33 19.70
C LYS A 70 -15.27 -6.80 18.48
N VAL A 71 -15.98 -6.24 17.53
CA VAL A 71 -15.39 -5.64 16.33
C VAL A 71 -15.31 -4.13 16.51
N ILE A 72 -14.13 -3.57 16.36
CA ILE A 72 -13.87 -2.14 16.36
C ILE A 72 -13.46 -1.74 14.94
N SER A 73 -14.18 -0.77 14.37
CA SER A 73 -13.95 -0.33 12.99
C SER A 73 -13.53 1.13 12.97
N PHE A 74 -12.42 1.43 12.31
CA PHE A 74 -11.99 2.80 12.05
C PHE A 74 -11.15 2.87 10.77
N THR A 75 -10.94 4.07 10.25
CA THR A 75 -10.12 4.29 9.07
C THR A 75 -8.89 5.10 9.46
N PRO A 76 -7.67 4.53 9.41
CA PRO A 76 -6.45 5.27 9.73
C PRO A 76 -6.23 6.40 8.73
N THR A 77 -6.14 7.63 9.22
CA THR A 77 -5.92 8.84 8.40
C THR A 77 -4.47 9.30 8.37
N GLU A 78 -3.68 8.90 9.36
CA GLU A 78 -2.27 9.28 9.50
C GLU A 78 -1.38 8.04 9.47
N THR A 79 -0.14 8.24 9.03
CA THR A 79 0.91 7.22 9.07
C THR A 79 1.76 7.41 10.32
N GLY A 80 2.16 6.33 10.94
CA GLY A 80 2.98 6.36 12.14
C GLY A 80 2.83 5.10 12.98
N ASP A 81 3.46 5.11 14.13
CA ASP A 81 3.32 4.09 15.15
C ASP A 81 2.37 4.63 16.24
N PHE A 82 1.35 3.86 16.54
CA PHE A 82 0.30 4.18 17.49
C PHE A 82 0.21 3.09 18.55
N GLU A 83 -0.28 3.47 19.73
CA GLU A 83 -0.49 2.51 20.82
C GLU A 83 -1.98 2.35 21.11
N PHE A 84 -2.35 1.15 21.50
CA PHE A 84 -3.64 0.87 22.13
C PHE A 84 -3.40 0.22 23.49
N SER A 85 -4.32 0.41 24.40
CA SER A 85 -4.16 -0.09 25.77
C SER A 85 -5.48 -0.57 26.36
N CYS A 86 -5.41 -1.31 27.47
CA CYS A 86 -6.59 -1.52 28.28
C CYS A 86 -6.98 -0.23 29.03
N GLY A 87 -8.22 -0.12 29.48
CA GLY A 87 -8.71 1.06 30.21
C GLY A 87 -7.85 1.51 31.39
N MET A 88 -7.15 0.58 32.05
CA MET A 88 -6.20 0.88 33.13
C MET A 88 -4.77 1.18 32.66
N LYS A 89 -4.49 1.16 31.35
CA LYS A 89 -3.16 1.38 30.74
C LYS A 89 -2.04 0.43 31.21
N MET A 90 -2.40 -0.68 31.84
CA MET A 90 -1.44 -1.68 32.36
C MET A 90 -0.95 -2.63 31.25
N GLN A 91 -1.77 -2.91 30.26
CA GLN A 91 -1.43 -3.71 29.09
C GLN A 91 -1.52 -2.85 27.85
N LYS A 92 -0.45 -2.86 27.05
CA LYS A 92 -0.33 -2.08 25.85
C LYS A 92 -0.02 -2.98 24.65
N GLY A 93 -0.57 -2.62 23.51
CA GLY A 93 -0.17 -3.10 22.21
C GLY A 93 0.15 -1.92 21.31
N SER A 94 0.72 -2.18 20.16
CA SER A 94 1.04 -1.13 19.18
C SER A 94 0.59 -1.52 17.77
N TYR A 95 0.27 -0.54 16.97
CA TYR A 95 0.04 -0.75 15.57
C TYR A 95 0.72 0.33 14.73
N THR A 96 1.25 -0.11 13.60
CA THR A 96 1.95 0.77 12.66
C THR A 96 1.06 1.01 11.46
N VAL A 97 0.76 2.26 11.16
CA VAL A 97 0.03 2.63 9.94
C VAL A 97 1.03 3.02 8.86
N VAL A 98 1.03 2.29 7.75
CA VAL A 98 1.88 2.54 6.60
C VAL A 98 1.08 3.05 5.42
N GLU A 99 1.71 3.80 4.53
CA GLU A 99 1.06 4.17 3.28
C GLU A 99 0.74 2.91 2.45
N LYS A 100 -0.45 2.91 1.83
CA LYS A 100 -0.80 1.89 0.84
C LYS A 100 0.28 1.88 -0.24
N ARG A 101 1.07 0.82 -0.27
CA ARG A 101 2.07 0.63 -1.32
C ARG A 101 1.34 0.58 -2.66
N ARG A 102 1.26 1.71 -3.37
CA ARG A 102 0.85 1.69 -4.78
C ARG A 102 1.77 0.68 -5.45
N ARG A 103 1.20 -0.37 -6.04
CA ARG A 103 1.96 -1.25 -6.93
C ARG A 103 2.40 -0.39 -8.12
N VAL A 104 3.49 0.33 -7.93
CA VAL A 104 4.23 0.87 -9.06
C VAL A 104 4.69 -0.36 -9.83
N LEU A 105 4.34 -0.47 -11.10
CA LEU A 105 4.87 -1.53 -11.95
C LEU A 105 6.35 -1.69 -11.61
N SER A 106 6.77 -2.89 -11.24
CA SER A 106 8.14 -3.11 -10.79
C SER A 106 9.08 -2.51 -11.84
N LEU A 107 10.16 -1.90 -11.42
CA LEU A 107 11.17 -1.34 -12.33
C LEU A 107 11.51 -2.33 -13.46
N ARG A 108 11.49 -3.63 -13.16
CA ARG A 108 11.62 -4.73 -14.14
C ARG A 108 10.51 -4.70 -15.20
N GLY A 109 9.25 -4.52 -14.84
CA GLY A 109 8.16 -4.47 -15.82
C GLY A 109 8.25 -3.25 -16.73
N ARG A 110 8.64 -2.10 -16.18
CA ARG A 110 8.86 -0.87 -16.97
C ARG A 110 10.05 -1.03 -17.92
N PHE A 111 11.11 -1.67 -17.45
CA PHE A 111 12.30 -1.96 -18.27
C PHE A 111 11.96 -2.89 -19.44
N TRP A 112 11.19 -3.95 -19.22
CA TRP A 112 10.77 -4.86 -20.28
C TRP A 112 9.88 -4.19 -21.32
N ILE A 113 8.94 -3.34 -20.90
CA ILE A 113 8.06 -2.62 -21.84
C ILE A 113 8.87 -1.67 -22.71
N THR A 114 9.78 -0.89 -22.14
CA THR A 114 10.65 0.00 -22.92
C THR A 114 11.58 -0.79 -23.84
N SER A 115 12.15 -1.91 -23.38
CA SER A 115 13.06 -2.74 -24.17
C SER A 115 12.38 -3.36 -25.39
N ILE A 116 11.11 -3.83 -25.27
CA ILE A 116 10.34 -4.39 -26.38
C ILE A 116 10.10 -3.35 -27.50
N PHE A 117 9.93 -2.08 -27.14
CA PHE A 117 9.67 -1.03 -28.12
C PHE A 117 10.96 -0.44 -28.71
N THR A 118 12.06 -0.41 -27.96
CA THR A 118 13.34 0.14 -28.46
C THR A 118 14.10 -0.82 -29.37
N LEU A 119 13.98 -2.13 -29.13
CA LEU A 119 14.71 -3.15 -29.90
C LEU A 119 14.34 -3.16 -31.40
N PRO A 120 13.06 -3.13 -31.81
CA PRO A 120 12.71 -3.04 -33.23
C PRO A 120 13.14 -1.72 -33.89
N LEU A 121 13.15 -0.61 -33.15
CA LEU A 121 13.69 0.67 -33.65
C LEU A 121 15.18 0.59 -33.96
N LEU A 122 15.94 -0.08 -33.13
CA LEU A 122 17.38 -0.29 -33.29
C LEU A 122 17.66 -1.17 -34.51
N ILE A 123 16.86 -2.22 -34.70
CA ILE A 123 16.95 -3.11 -35.87
C ILE A 123 16.60 -2.34 -37.15
N LEU A 124 15.54 -1.50 -37.15
CA LEU A 124 15.20 -0.65 -38.29
C LEU A 124 16.30 0.36 -38.62
N MET A 125 16.93 0.94 -37.60
CA MET A 125 18.03 1.89 -37.79
C MET A 125 19.25 1.21 -38.43
N ILE A 126 19.62 0.03 -37.94
CA ILE A 126 20.72 -0.77 -38.50
C ILE A 126 20.40 -1.19 -39.95
N GLY A 127 19.16 -1.64 -40.21
CA GLY A 127 18.71 -2.02 -41.57
C GLY A 127 18.75 -0.87 -42.54
N MET A 128 18.49 0.37 -42.09
CA MET A 128 18.58 1.59 -42.91
C MET A 128 20.03 1.93 -43.22
N VAL A 129 20.94 1.82 -42.27
CA VAL A 129 22.39 2.05 -42.47
C VAL A 129 22.98 0.97 -43.40
N ALA A 130 22.49 -0.27 -43.31
CA ALA A 130 22.92 -1.39 -44.15
C ALA A 130 22.29 -1.36 -45.58
N GLY A 131 21.40 -0.39 -45.88
CA GLY A 131 20.78 -0.23 -47.20
C GLY A 131 19.68 -1.24 -47.51
N PHE A 132 19.21 -2.03 -46.53
CA PHE A 132 18.16 -3.03 -46.73
C PHE A 132 16.74 -2.48 -46.67
N VAL A 133 16.53 -1.25 -46.16
CA VAL A 133 15.21 -0.66 -45.96
C VAL A 133 15.08 0.59 -46.85
N SER A 134 14.05 0.63 -47.72
CA SER A 134 13.74 1.77 -48.58
C SER A 134 13.36 2.99 -47.72
N HIS A 135 13.84 4.17 -48.12
CA HIS A 135 13.67 5.46 -47.43
C HIS A 135 12.21 5.80 -47.10
N THR A 136 11.27 5.38 -47.94
CA THR A 136 9.84 5.63 -47.76
C THR A 136 9.21 4.83 -46.64
N VAL A 137 9.65 3.59 -46.44
CA VAL A 137 9.13 2.70 -45.37
C VAL A 137 9.66 3.12 -43.98
N SER A 138 10.87 3.71 -43.94
CA SER A 138 11.47 4.14 -42.68
C SER A 138 10.75 5.33 -42.04
N HIS A 139 10.23 6.29 -42.84
CA HIS A 139 9.51 7.45 -42.33
C HIS A 139 8.21 7.07 -41.61
N TRP A 140 7.40 6.19 -42.17
CA TRP A 140 6.16 5.74 -41.57
C TRP A 140 6.40 4.79 -40.39
N GLY A 141 7.42 3.94 -40.47
CA GLY A 141 7.79 3.00 -39.38
C GLY A 141 8.30 3.72 -38.15
N THR A 142 9.11 4.77 -38.31
CA THR A 142 9.60 5.58 -37.18
C THR A 142 8.48 6.37 -36.51
N PHE A 143 7.54 6.94 -37.27
CA PHE A 143 6.37 7.64 -36.69
C PHE A 143 5.49 6.71 -35.86
N LEU A 144 5.19 5.50 -36.36
CA LEU A 144 4.36 4.52 -35.65
C LEU A 144 5.04 3.96 -34.39
N ALA A 145 6.36 3.84 -34.39
CA ALA A 145 7.10 3.29 -33.26
C ALA A 145 7.42 4.34 -32.17
N THR A 146 7.63 5.62 -32.56
CA THR A 146 7.95 6.69 -31.58
C THR A 146 6.72 7.20 -30.84
N THR A 147 5.53 7.16 -31.44
CA THR A 147 4.29 7.63 -30.82
C THR A 147 3.95 6.90 -29.51
N PRO A 148 3.92 5.57 -29.43
CA PRO A 148 3.63 4.86 -28.18
C PRO A 148 4.74 5.04 -27.13
N ILE A 149 5.99 5.18 -27.54
CA ILE A 149 7.10 5.42 -26.61
C ILE A 149 6.95 6.79 -25.94
N MET A 150 6.63 7.82 -26.70
CA MET A 150 6.36 9.17 -26.20
C MET A 150 5.17 9.17 -25.21
N LEU A 151 4.09 8.43 -25.50
CA LEU A 151 2.94 8.32 -24.62
C LEU A 151 3.26 7.58 -23.31
N VAL A 152 3.95 6.46 -23.38
CA VAL A 152 4.26 5.66 -22.18
C VAL A 152 5.34 6.30 -21.30
N ALA A 153 6.36 6.90 -21.90
CA ALA A 153 7.43 7.58 -21.18
C ALA A 153 7.07 9.01 -20.76
N GLY A 154 6.30 9.74 -21.57
CA GLY A 154 5.95 11.14 -21.35
C GLY A 154 4.89 11.36 -20.28
N VAL A 155 3.87 10.50 -20.21
CA VAL A 155 2.76 10.65 -19.24
C VAL A 155 3.21 10.71 -17.78
N PRO A 156 4.12 9.85 -17.27
CA PRO A 156 4.59 9.97 -15.89
C PRO A 156 5.42 11.24 -15.68
N PHE A 157 6.12 11.72 -16.71
CA PHE A 157 6.91 12.96 -16.63
C PHE A 157 6.01 14.19 -16.53
N ILE A 158 4.96 14.26 -17.33
CA ILE A 158 3.97 15.35 -17.31
C ILE A 158 3.22 15.35 -15.97
N LYS A 159 2.84 14.18 -15.45
CA LYS A 159 2.18 14.07 -14.14
C LYS A 159 3.08 14.51 -12.98
N SER A 160 4.36 14.20 -13.01
CA SER A 160 5.30 14.63 -11.98
C SER A 160 5.60 16.13 -12.07
N ALA A 161 5.74 16.66 -13.26
CA ALA A 161 5.92 18.10 -13.50
C ALA A 161 4.69 18.90 -13.05
N TRP A 162 3.48 18.43 -13.39
CA TRP A 162 2.22 19.05 -12.94
C TRP A 162 2.03 19.01 -11.43
N ALA A 163 2.39 17.89 -10.78
CA ALA A 163 2.34 17.77 -9.33
C ALA A 163 3.32 18.71 -8.63
N SER A 164 4.51 18.93 -9.20
CA SER A 164 5.49 19.89 -8.69
C SER A 164 5.04 21.34 -8.86
N PHE A 165 4.38 21.64 -9.97
CA PHE A 165 3.85 22.98 -10.23
C PHE A 165 2.69 23.34 -9.27
N LYS A 166 1.81 22.36 -8.96
CA LYS A 166 0.69 22.54 -8.03
C LYS A 166 1.13 22.69 -6.57
N LYS A 167 2.33 22.25 -6.22
CA LYS A 167 2.87 22.31 -4.85
C LYS A 167 3.55 23.66 -4.56
N HIS A 168 3.76 24.50 -5.57
CA HIS A 168 4.42 25.80 -5.46
C HIS A 168 3.44 26.99 -5.49
N HIS A 169 2.12 26.71 -5.40
CA HIS A 169 1.09 27.74 -5.27
C HIS A 169 0.31 27.54 -3.98
#